data_e125e2d3ee5d41a78d7990447205db3c
#
_entry.id   e125e2d3ee5d41a78d7990447205db3c
#
_cell.length_a   1.000
_cell.length_b   1.000
_cell.length_c   1.000
_cell.angle_alpha   90.00
_cell.angle_beta   90.00
_cell.angle_gamma   90.00
#
_symmetry.space_group_name_H-M   'P 1'
#
loop_
_entity.id
_entity.type
_entity.pdbx_description
1 polymer ?
#
loop_
_entity_poly.entity_id
_entity_poly.type
_entity_poly.pdbx_seq_one_letter_code
_entity_poly.pdbx_strand_id
1 'polypeptide(L)'
;TNILSHRLKLLVEAGVLQQAPGTLSGKRLEYRLTEKGRALIVPALALHQWSLEWLPAGKGPSMQIFHDCSPEPLALRMDCSHCHQALVAREVSFP
;
A
#
# COMPACT_ATOMS: atom_id res chain seq x y z
N THR A 1 2.82 19.01 12.24
CA THR A 1 1.84 19.97 11.76
C THR A 1 0.42 19.48 12.01
N ASN A 2 -0.53 20.40 11.99
CA ASN A 2 -1.93 20.06 12.21
C ASN A 2 -2.49 19.13 11.13
N ILE A 3 -2.05 19.30 9.89
CA ILE A 3 -2.51 18.46 8.78
C ILE A 3 -2.04 17.02 8.96
N LEU A 4 -0.77 16.85 9.27
CA LEU A 4 -0.22 15.50 9.48
C LEU A 4 -0.88 14.83 10.68
N SER A 5 -1.00 15.54 11.79
CA SER A 5 -1.64 15.00 12.99
C SER A 5 -3.08 14.58 12.73
N HIS A 6 -3.81 15.37 11.95
CA HIS A 6 -5.19 15.07 11.59
C HIS A 6 -5.27 13.80 10.75
N ARG A 7 -4.39 13.65 9.76
CA ARG A 7 -4.37 12.47 8.89
C ARG A 7 -4.01 11.21 9.66
N LEU A 8 -3.03 11.30 10.56
CA LEU A 8 -2.66 10.18 11.41
C LEU A 8 -3.83 9.75 12.30
N LYS A 9 -4.55 10.72 12.85
CA LYS A 9 -5.72 10.43 13.67
C LYS A 9 -6.79 9.69 12.88
N LEU A 10 -7.06 10.14 11.65
CA LEU A 10 -8.03 9.47 10.78
C LEU A 10 -7.63 8.03 10.50
N LEU A 11 -6.36 7.78 10.26
CA LEU A 11 -5.87 6.42 10.00
C LEU A 11 -5.97 5.53 11.24
N VAL A 12 -5.75 6.08 12.43
CA VAL A 12 -5.94 5.34 13.67
C VAL A 12 -7.43 5.01 13.85
N GLU A 13 -8.31 5.98 13.63
CA GLU A 13 -9.76 5.78 13.75
C GLU A 13 -10.26 4.75 12.74
N ALA A 14 -9.67 4.71 11.55
CA ALA A 14 -10.02 3.72 10.54
C ALA A 14 -9.46 2.33 10.83
N GLY A 15 -8.60 2.19 11.84
CA GLY A 15 -8.01 0.91 12.19
C GLY A 15 -6.83 0.50 11.32
N VAL A 16 -6.29 1.42 10.52
CA VAL A 16 -5.14 1.15 9.66
C VAL A 16 -3.84 1.29 10.43
N LEU A 17 -3.79 2.26 11.33
CA LEU A 17 -2.64 2.50 12.21
C LEU A 17 -3.03 2.28 13.66
N GLN A 18 -2.04 1.97 14.48
CA GLN A 18 -2.20 1.96 15.92
C GLN A 18 -1.03 2.70 16.55
N GLN A 19 -1.27 3.32 17.68
CA GLN A 19 -0.23 3.94 18.47
C GLN A 19 0.34 2.91 19.43
N ALA A 20 1.67 2.92 19.58
CA ALA A 20 2.35 2.03 20.50
C ALA A 20 3.47 2.80 21.19
N PRO A 21 3.90 2.36 22.39
CA PRO A 21 5.04 2.98 23.03
C PRO A 21 6.28 2.87 22.16
N GLY A 22 7.06 3.95 22.11
CA GLY A 22 8.30 3.95 21.35
C GLY A 22 9.34 3.04 21.98
N THR A 23 10.18 2.45 21.14
CA THR A 23 11.24 1.54 21.61
C THR A 23 12.46 2.26 22.13
N LEU A 24 12.68 3.51 21.69
CA LEU A 24 13.89 4.26 22.02
C LEU A 24 13.73 5.15 23.25
N SER A 25 12.51 5.57 23.56
CA SER A 25 12.25 6.36 24.75
C SER A 25 10.83 6.05 25.19
N GLY A 26 10.63 5.74 26.46
CA GLY A 26 9.34 5.31 26.96
C GLY A 26 8.25 6.35 26.93
N LYS A 27 8.55 7.58 26.48
CA LYS A 27 7.58 8.67 26.41
C LYS A 27 7.09 8.97 25.01
N ARG A 28 7.75 8.41 23.98
CA ARG A 28 7.40 8.69 22.61
C ARG A 28 6.46 7.63 22.09
N LEU A 29 5.39 8.07 21.43
CA LEU A 29 4.49 7.15 20.77
C LEU A 29 4.95 6.91 19.34
N GLU A 30 4.81 5.71 18.89
CA GLU A 30 5.07 5.32 17.50
C GLU A 30 3.76 4.91 16.85
N TYR A 31 3.71 5.06 15.53
CA TYR A 31 2.59 4.55 14.74
C TYR A 31 3.04 3.27 14.07
N ARG A 32 2.21 2.24 14.15
CA ARG A 32 2.46 0.96 13.50
C ARG A 32 1.25 0.55 12.70
N LEU A 33 1.50 -0.17 11.61
CA LEU A 33 0.41 -0.72 10.84
C LEU A 33 -0.27 -1.83 11.63
N THR A 34 -1.59 -1.80 11.63
CA THR A 34 -2.40 -2.92 12.14
C THR A 34 -2.42 -4.03 11.09
N GLU A 35 -3.03 -5.15 11.40
CA GLU A 35 -3.25 -6.21 10.41
C GLU A 35 -4.06 -5.68 9.22
N LYS A 36 -5.08 -4.88 9.49
CA LYS A 36 -5.88 -4.22 8.45
C LYS A 36 -5.01 -3.29 7.60
N GLY A 37 -4.11 -2.55 8.23
CA GLY A 37 -3.17 -1.67 7.52
C GLY A 37 -2.21 -2.44 6.64
N ARG A 38 -1.66 -3.54 7.13
CA ARG A 38 -0.77 -4.38 6.33
C ARG A 38 -1.48 -4.99 5.12
N ALA A 39 -2.77 -5.27 5.26
CA ALA A 39 -3.57 -5.79 4.15
C ALA A 39 -3.72 -4.78 3.01
N LEU A 40 -3.50 -3.49 3.27
CA LEU A 40 -3.52 -2.45 2.24
C LEU A 40 -2.25 -2.40 1.40
N ILE A 41 -1.19 -3.07 1.82
CA ILE A 41 0.10 -2.97 1.12
C ILE A 41 -0.03 -3.45 -0.32
N VAL A 42 -0.64 -4.60 -0.56
CA VAL A 42 -0.74 -5.15 -1.91
C VAL A 42 -1.60 -4.28 -2.83
N PRO A 43 -2.80 -3.83 -2.43
CA PRO A 43 -3.54 -2.86 -3.26
C PRO A 43 -2.77 -1.56 -3.53
N ALA A 44 -2.01 -1.08 -2.55
CA ALA A 44 -1.19 0.12 -2.73
C ALA A 44 -0.08 -0.11 -3.76
N LEU A 45 0.53 -1.30 -3.77
CA LEU A 45 1.52 -1.65 -4.77
C LEU A 45 0.92 -1.67 -6.17
N ALA A 46 -0.32 -2.11 -6.31
CA ALA A 46 -1.01 -2.09 -7.60
C ALA A 46 -1.20 -0.66 -8.10
N LEU A 47 -1.58 0.26 -7.21
CA LEU A 47 -1.69 1.68 -7.55
C LEU A 47 -0.34 2.28 -7.90
N HIS A 48 0.69 1.91 -7.17
CA HIS A 48 2.04 2.37 -7.44
C HIS A 48 2.50 1.93 -8.84
N GLN A 49 2.27 0.67 -9.18
CA GLN A 49 2.62 0.15 -10.50
C GLN A 49 1.87 0.88 -11.61
N TRP A 50 0.57 1.15 -11.41
CA TRP A 50 -0.22 1.95 -12.33
C TRP A 50 0.39 3.33 -12.53
N SER A 51 0.82 3.96 -11.43
CA SER A 51 1.39 5.31 -11.50
C SER A 51 2.70 5.35 -12.28
N LEU A 52 3.52 4.30 -12.19
CA LEU A 52 4.76 4.24 -12.96
C LEU A 52 4.51 4.15 -14.46
N GLU A 53 3.41 3.53 -14.85
CA GLU A 53 3.05 3.39 -16.26
C GLU A 53 2.41 4.63 -16.85
N TRP A 54 1.55 5.30 -16.08
CA TRP A 54 0.65 6.29 -16.63
C TRP A 54 0.92 7.73 -16.21
N LEU A 55 1.67 7.95 -15.12
CA LEU A 55 2.02 9.30 -14.71
C LEU A 55 3.32 9.74 -15.37
N PRO A 56 3.46 11.05 -15.69
CA PRO A 56 4.69 11.56 -16.28
C PRO A 56 5.88 11.34 -15.36
N ALA A 57 7.05 11.14 -15.93
CA ALA A 57 8.29 11.00 -15.20
C ALA A 57 8.49 12.18 -14.24
N GLY A 58 8.84 11.86 -12.99
CA GLY A 58 9.06 12.88 -11.97
C GLY A 58 7.80 13.32 -11.23
N LYS A 59 6.64 12.82 -11.61
CA LYS A 59 5.36 13.18 -10.97
C LYS A 59 4.83 12.13 -10.02
N GLY A 60 5.31 10.90 -10.13
CA GLY A 60 4.89 9.83 -9.25
C GLY A 60 6.04 9.31 -8.41
N PRO A 61 5.76 8.39 -7.48
CA PRO A 61 6.82 7.76 -6.69
C PRO A 61 7.79 7.01 -7.60
N SER A 62 9.08 7.06 -7.29
CA SER A 62 10.11 6.40 -8.10
C SER A 62 10.69 5.16 -7.43
N MET A 63 10.08 4.68 -6.35
CA MET A 63 10.55 3.49 -5.65
C MET A 63 10.40 2.25 -6.50
N GLN A 64 11.43 1.41 -6.48
CA GLN A 64 11.31 0.04 -6.98
C GLN A 64 10.93 -0.87 -5.82
N ILE A 65 10.07 -1.82 -6.10
CA ILE A 65 9.54 -2.74 -5.09
C ILE A 65 10.06 -4.14 -5.42
N PHE A 66 10.39 -4.88 -4.36
CA PHE A 66 10.96 -6.22 -4.51
C PHE A 66 10.18 -7.21 -3.66
N HIS A 67 10.03 -8.41 -4.18
CA HIS A 67 9.56 -9.53 -3.39
C HIS A 67 10.78 -10.33 -2.94
N ASP A 68 10.73 -10.88 -1.74
CA ASP A 68 11.88 -11.56 -1.14
C ASP A 68 12.36 -12.78 -1.92
N CYS A 69 11.56 -13.25 -2.87
CA CYS A 69 11.92 -14.43 -3.66
C CYS A 69 12.98 -14.15 -4.73
N SER A 70 13.24 -12.87 -5.05
CA SER A 70 14.08 -12.54 -6.20
C SER A 70 14.74 -11.18 -6.02
N PRO A 71 15.99 -10.98 -6.52
CA PRO A 71 16.61 -9.66 -6.54
C PRO A 71 16.07 -8.75 -7.66
N GLU A 72 15.24 -9.27 -8.55
CA GLU A 72 14.65 -8.47 -9.63
C GLU A 72 13.47 -7.65 -9.11
N PRO A 73 13.23 -6.45 -9.67
CA PRO A 73 12.06 -5.67 -9.28
C PRO A 73 10.76 -6.43 -9.50
N LEU A 74 9.83 -6.25 -8.55
CA LEU A 74 8.54 -6.90 -8.59
C LEU A 74 7.62 -6.23 -9.61
N ALA A 75 7.00 -7.05 -10.47
CA ALA A 75 5.85 -6.63 -11.27
C ALA A 75 4.64 -7.37 -10.72
N LEU A 76 3.68 -6.62 -10.21
CA LEU A 76 2.49 -7.19 -9.61
C LEU A 76 1.55 -7.71 -10.69
N ARG A 77 1.00 -8.89 -10.47
CA ARG A 77 -0.01 -9.49 -11.35
C ARG A 77 -1.28 -9.72 -10.57
N MET A 78 -2.41 -9.45 -11.21
CA MET A 78 -3.71 -9.71 -10.61
C MET A 78 -4.45 -10.71 -11.49
N ASP A 79 -4.77 -11.84 -10.92
CA ASP A 79 -5.37 -12.97 -11.65
C ASP A 79 -6.77 -13.25 -11.10
N CYS A 80 -7.62 -13.79 -11.97
CA CYS A 80 -8.94 -14.23 -11.58
C CYS A 80 -8.82 -15.47 -10.69
N SER A 81 -9.55 -15.50 -9.58
CA SER A 81 -9.54 -16.63 -8.66
C SER A 81 -10.21 -17.88 -9.24
N HIS A 82 -10.99 -17.73 -10.33
CA HIS A 82 -11.69 -18.83 -10.96
C HIS A 82 -10.90 -19.45 -12.12
N CYS A 83 -10.52 -18.63 -13.09
CA CYS A 83 -9.83 -19.13 -14.28
C CYS A 83 -8.32 -18.97 -14.24
N HIS A 84 -7.78 -18.25 -13.24
CA HIS A 84 -6.36 -18.01 -13.05
C HIS A 84 -5.68 -17.24 -14.19
N GLN A 85 -6.48 -16.58 -15.04
CA GLN A 85 -5.96 -15.71 -16.08
C GLN A 85 -5.83 -14.29 -15.54
N ALA A 86 -4.96 -13.51 -16.14
CA ALA A 86 -4.80 -12.11 -15.78
C ALA A 86 -6.11 -11.35 -15.98
N LEU A 87 -6.44 -10.48 -15.04
CA LEU A 87 -7.66 -9.67 -15.13
C LEU A 87 -7.46 -8.55 -16.14
N VAL A 88 -8.44 -8.39 -17.04
CA VAL A 88 -8.52 -7.25 -17.95
C VAL A 88 -9.85 -6.56 -17.76
N ALA A 89 -9.81 -5.21 -17.82
CA ALA A 89 -10.95 -4.40 -17.44
C ALA A 89 -12.23 -4.72 -18.21
N ARG A 90 -12.11 -5.01 -19.51
CA ARG A 90 -13.29 -5.29 -20.35
C ARG A 90 -14.00 -6.59 -19.98
N GLU A 91 -13.35 -7.44 -19.20
CA GLU A 91 -13.93 -8.73 -18.78
C GLU A 91 -14.47 -8.69 -17.35
N VAL A 92 -14.41 -7.53 -16.70
CA VAL A 92 -14.91 -7.35 -15.34
C VAL A 92 -16.24 -6.61 -15.39
N SER A 93 -17.25 -7.17 -14.72
CA SER A 93 -18.59 -6.61 -14.71
C SER A 93 -19.01 -6.23 -13.30
N PHE A 94 -19.84 -5.19 -13.23
CA PHE A 94 -20.42 -4.76 -11.97
C PHE A 94 -21.94 -4.87 -12.09
N PRO A 95 -22.61 -5.44 -11.09
CA PRO A 95 -24.08 -5.53 -11.12
C PRO A 95 -24.73 -4.16 -10.97
#